data_e67a34ee31c2c85556bf2f754023fd6d
#
_entry.id   e67a34ee31c2c85556bf2f754023fd6d
#
_cell.length_a   1.000
_cell.length_b   1.000
_cell.length_c   1.000
_cell.angle_alpha   90.00
_cell.angle_beta   90.00
_cell.angle_gamma   90.00
#
_symmetry.space_group_name_H-M   'P 1'
#
loop_
_entity.id
_entity.type
_entity.pdbx_description
1 polymer ?
#
loop_
_entity_poly.entity_id
_entity_poly.type
_entity_poly.pdbx_seq_one_letter_code
_entity_poly.pdbx_strand_id
1 'polypeptide(L)'
;MNTDWMEYAKCVGEPLELFVEPVHFRDAINGFCSGCPVAFECREHALVNGDWVTVAGGQTPKERAPEARRRRLPVDANPAHDHNLPKPCGTYAAYRRHRRNGEPPCDECRDAYMEAQRATKGRAA
;
A
#
# COMPACT_ATOMS: atom_id res chain seq x y z
N MET A 1 -26.23 2.58 -2.73
CA MET A 1 -25.44 3.75 -3.20
C MET A 1 -25.44 3.75 -4.72
N ASN A 2 -25.72 4.89 -5.32
CA ASN A 2 -25.72 5.04 -6.78
C ASN A 2 -24.27 4.96 -7.31
N THR A 3 -24.06 4.21 -8.39
CA THR A 3 -22.73 4.05 -9.01
C THR A 3 -22.63 4.66 -10.40
N ASP A 4 -23.60 5.46 -10.79
CA ASP A 4 -23.59 6.10 -12.12
C ASP A 4 -22.37 7.02 -12.31
N TRP A 5 -21.83 7.57 -11.21
CA TRP A 5 -20.63 8.41 -11.26
C TRP A 5 -19.40 7.68 -11.79
N MET A 6 -19.39 6.35 -11.73
CA MET A 6 -18.23 5.57 -12.18
C MET A 6 -17.93 5.74 -13.66
N GLU A 7 -18.94 6.05 -14.45
CA GLU A 7 -18.77 6.29 -15.90
C GLU A 7 -17.91 7.51 -16.18
N TYR A 8 -17.81 8.44 -15.25
CA TYR A 8 -17.06 9.68 -15.40
C TYR A 8 -15.64 9.61 -14.83
N ALA A 9 -15.25 8.47 -14.29
CA ALA A 9 -13.92 8.30 -13.72
C ALA A 9 -12.86 8.24 -14.80
N LYS A 10 -11.72 8.88 -14.57
CA LYS A 10 -10.61 8.87 -15.51
C LYS A 10 -10.01 7.48 -15.73
N CYS A 11 -10.22 6.57 -14.78
CA CYS A 11 -9.66 5.22 -14.83
C CYS A 11 -10.55 4.19 -15.51
N VAL A 12 -11.68 4.61 -16.09
CA VAL A 12 -12.57 3.68 -16.80
C VAL A 12 -11.80 2.99 -17.94
N GLY A 13 -11.88 1.65 -17.95
CA GLY A 13 -11.22 0.86 -18.99
C GLY A 13 -9.75 0.54 -18.72
N GLU A 14 -9.17 1.05 -17.63
CA GLU A 14 -7.78 0.76 -17.28
C GLU A 14 -7.63 -0.57 -16.54
N PRO A 15 -6.46 -1.22 -16.64
CA PRO A 15 -6.24 -2.49 -15.95
C PRO A 15 -6.41 -2.39 -14.42
N LEU A 16 -7.11 -3.35 -13.84
CA LEU A 16 -7.36 -3.37 -12.40
C LEU A 16 -6.08 -3.44 -11.57
N GLU A 17 -5.04 -4.11 -12.07
CA GLU A 17 -3.77 -4.26 -11.37
C GLU A 17 -3.18 -2.91 -10.94
N LEU A 18 -3.40 -1.87 -11.71
CA LEU A 18 -2.87 -0.53 -11.41
C LEU A 18 -3.44 0.02 -10.10
N PHE A 19 -4.59 -0.48 -9.68
CA PHE A 19 -5.31 0.06 -8.52
C PHE A 19 -5.34 -0.89 -7.33
N VAL A 20 -4.91 -2.14 -7.50
CA VAL A 20 -4.93 -3.14 -6.42
C VAL A 20 -3.53 -3.57 -6.00
N GLU A 21 -2.52 -3.40 -6.83
CA GLU A 21 -1.15 -3.76 -6.48
C GLU A 21 -0.44 -2.53 -5.92
N PRO A 22 0.03 -2.59 -4.65
CA PRO A 22 0.63 -1.41 -4.00
C PRO A 22 1.79 -0.78 -4.76
N VAL A 23 2.53 -1.56 -5.55
CA VAL A 23 3.65 -1.04 -6.33
C VAL A 23 3.20 0.00 -7.36
N HIS A 24 1.95 -0.08 -7.81
CA HIS A 24 1.40 0.83 -8.81
C HIS A 24 0.58 1.98 -8.23
N PHE A 25 0.36 2.00 -6.92
CA PHE A 25 -0.55 2.95 -6.29
C PHE A 25 -0.20 4.41 -6.60
N ARG A 26 1.07 4.77 -6.46
CA ARG A 26 1.48 6.17 -6.66
C ARG A 26 1.31 6.60 -8.10
N ASP A 27 1.64 5.72 -9.05
CA ASP A 27 1.46 5.99 -10.48
C ASP A 27 -0.02 6.12 -10.84
N ALA A 28 -0.88 5.27 -10.27
CA ALA A 28 -2.31 5.32 -10.52
C ALA A 28 -2.91 6.64 -10.00
N ILE A 29 -2.50 7.07 -8.80
CA ILE A 29 -2.97 8.34 -8.22
C ILE A 29 -2.56 9.50 -9.11
N ASN A 30 -1.30 9.56 -9.50
CA ASN A 30 -0.77 10.67 -10.31
C ASN A 30 -1.35 10.69 -11.74
N GLY A 31 -1.59 9.50 -12.31
CA GLY A 31 -2.06 9.38 -13.70
C GLY A 31 -3.56 9.52 -13.88
N PHE A 32 -4.34 9.04 -12.91
CA PHE A 32 -5.80 8.96 -13.07
C PHE A 32 -6.56 9.71 -11.99
N CYS A 33 -6.22 9.52 -10.73
CA CYS A 33 -6.97 10.11 -9.63
C CYS A 33 -6.78 11.62 -9.55
N SER A 34 -5.59 12.10 -9.86
CA SER A 34 -5.31 13.53 -9.89
C SER A 34 -6.16 14.18 -11.00
N GLY A 35 -7.00 15.12 -10.61
CA GLY A 35 -7.92 15.78 -11.55
C GLY A 35 -9.12 14.96 -11.96
N CYS A 36 -9.35 13.80 -11.35
CA CYS A 36 -10.54 13.00 -11.64
C CYS A 36 -11.81 13.71 -11.15
N PRO A 37 -12.83 13.88 -12.01
CA PRO A 37 -14.04 14.63 -11.62
C PRO A 37 -14.89 13.94 -10.56
N VAL A 38 -14.70 12.64 -10.34
CA VAL A 38 -15.48 11.87 -9.36
C VAL A 38 -14.60 11.32 -8.22
N ALA A 39 -13.49 11.97 -7.94
CA ALA A 39 -12.58 11.52 -6.87
C ALA A 39 -13.27 11.47 -5.51
N PHE A 40 -14.11 12.44 -5.20
CA PHE A 40 -14.85 12.48 -3.93
C PHE A 40 -15.79 11.27 -3.82
N GLU A 41 -16.63 11.04 -4.83
CA GLU A 41 -17.58 9.93 -4.84
C GLU A 41 -16.87 8.58 -4.78
N CYS A 42 -15.74 8.46 -5.47
CA CYS A 42 -14.93 7.25 -5.47
C CYS A 42 -14.42 6.95 -4.05
N ARG A 43 -13.88 7.95 -3.37
CA ARG A 43 -13.36 7.79 -2.01
C ARG A 43 -14.46 7.44 -1.03
N GLU A 44 -15.61 8.13 -1.10
CA GLU A 44 -16.75 7.85 -0.24
C GLU A 44 -17.27 6.42 -0.44
N HIS A 45 -17.36 5.99 -1.69
CA HIS A 45 -17.79 4.63 -2.02
C HIS A 45 -16.85 3.59 -1.39
N ALA A 46 -15.54 3.80 -1.49
CA ALA A 46 -14.55 2.88 -0.90
C ALA A 46 -14.67 2.83 0.64
N LEU A 47 -14.86 3.99 1.28
CA LEU A 47 -15.01 4.06 2.73
C LEU A 47 -16.25 3.31 3.21
N VAL A 48 -17.39 3.57 2.57
CA VAL A 48 -18.68 3.00 2.97
C VAL A 48 -18.72 1.49 2.72
N ASN A 49 -18.11 1.03 1.63
CA ASN A 49 -18.11 -0.39 1.27
C ASN A 49 -16.96 -1.19 1.88
N GLY A 50 -16.09 -0.53 2.66
CA GLY A 50 -15.00 -1.22 3.34
C GLY A 50 -13.93 -1.74 2.38
N ASP A 51 -13.60 -0.97 1.35
CA ASP A 51 -12.55 -1.32 0.41
C ASP A 51 -11.18 -0.95 0.99
N TRP A 52 -10.41 -1.95 1.37
CA TRP A 52 -9.08 -1.78 1.94
C TRP A 52 -8.00 -2.37 1.03
N VAL A 53 -8.30 -2.56 -0.24
CA VAL A 53 -7.40 -3.16 -1.22
C VAL A 53 -7.02 -2.18 -2.33
N THR A 54 -7.98 -1.37 -2.81
CA THR A 54 -7.76 -0.54 -3.99
C THR A 54 -7.47 0.92 -3.66
N VAL A 55 -6.75 1.58 -4.56
CA VAL A 55 -6.68 3.05 -4.58
C VAL A 55 -8.05 3.59 -4.97
N ALA A 56 -8.52 4.61 -4.28
CA ALA A 56 -9.79 5.24 -4.58
C ALA A 56 -9.75 6.73 -4.21
N GLY A 57 -10.25 7.55 -5.11
CA GLY A 57 -10.35 8.98 -4.88
C GLY A 57 -9.03 9.67 -4.58
N GLY A 58 -7.94 9.17 -5.13
CA GLY A 58 -6.62 9.72 -4.93
C GLY A 58 -5.95 9.30 -3.64
N GLN A 59 -6.49 8.31 -2.95
CA GLN A 59 -5.94 7.83 -1.68
C GLN A 59 -5.68 6.33 -1.71
N THR A 60 -4.59 5.91 -1.11
CA THR A 60 -4.32 4.50 -0.84
C THR A 60 -5.22 4.02 0.31
N PRO A 61 -5.41 2.70 0.48
CA PRO A 61 -6.18 2.20 1.61
C PRO A 61 -5.67 2.72 2.96
N LYS A 62 -4.36 2.78 3.15
CA LYS A 62 -3.78 3.30 4.38
C LYS A 62 -4.11 4.78 4.59
N GLU A 63 -4.12 5.56 3.53
CA GLU A 63 -4.45 6.98 3.61
C GLU A 63 -5.92 7.22 3.96
N ARG A 64 -6.80 6.27 3.60
CA ARG A 64 -8.23 6.36 3.95
C ARG A 64 -8.53 5.95 5.39
N ALA A 65 -7.66 5.17 6.01
CA ALA A 65 -7.92 4.60 7.33
C ALA A 65 -8.24 5.63 8.42
N PRO A 66 -7.52 6.77 8.53
CA PRO A 66 -7.85 7.77 9.55
C PRO A 66 -9.28 8.32 9.44
N GLU A 67 -9.76 8.55 8.21
CA GLU A 67 -11.13 9.05 8.00
C GLU A 67 -12.16 8.00 8.39
N ALA A 68 -11.92 6.73 8.06
CA ALA A 68 -12.81 5.65 8.45
C ALA A 68 -12.88 5.53 9.98
N ARG A 69 -11.74 5.64 10.67
CA ARG A 69 -11.70 5.60 12.13
C ARG A 69 -12.46 6.77 12.74
N ARG A 70 -12.30 7.96 12.17
CA ARG A 70 -13.02 9.15 12.61
C ARG A 70 -14.53 8.96 12.50
N ARG A 71 -14.99 8.30 11.43
CA ARG A 71 -16.41 8.01 11.19
C ARG A 71 -16.90 6.74 11.87
N ARG A 72 -16.02 6.04 12.60
CA ARG A 72 -16.33 4.77 13.27
C ARG A 72 -16.77 3.67 12.29
N LEU A 73 -16.22 3.71 11.08
CA LEU A 73 -16.41 2.64 10.09
C LEU A 73 -15.38 1.54 10.33
N PRO A 74 -15.71 0.28 9.98
CA PRO A 74 -14.75 -0.82 10.11
C PRO A 74 -13.48 -0.57 9.28
N VAL A 75 -12.33 -0.87 9.86
CA VAL A 75 -11.03 -0.73 9.20
C VAL A 75 -10.28 -2.04 9.32
N ASP A 76 -9.70 -2.51 8.21
CA ASP A 76 -8.82 -3.67 8.24
C ASP A 76 -7.60 -3.39 9.12
N ALA A 77 -7.12 -4.43 9.81
CA ALA A 77 -5.93 -4.33 10.64
C ALA A 77 -4.70 -3.93 9.83
N ASN A 78 -4.62 -4.38 8.58
CA ASN A 78 -3.49 -4.10 7.69
C ASN A 78 -3.98 -3.61 6.33
N PRO A 79 -4.40 -2.34 6.22
CA PRO A 79 -4.81 -1.81 4.92
C PRO A 79 -3.65 -1.84 3.92
N ALA A 80 -3.94 -2.25 2.69
CA ALA A 80 -2.92 -2.28 1.64
C ALA A 80 -2.43 -0.87 1.31
N HIS A 81 -1.12 -0.72 1.15
CA HIS A 81 -0.53 0.57 0.78
C HIS A 81 0.91 0.36 0.28
N ASP A 82 1.40 1.36 -0.43
CA ASP A 82 2.71 1.29 -1.07
C ASP A 82 3.89 1.20 -0.09
N HIS A 83 3.70 1.66 1.16
CA HIS A 83 4.76 1.61 2.17
C HIS A 83 4.97 0.20 2.74
N ASN A 84 3.97 -0.66 2.61
CA ASN A 84 4.02 -2.02 3.15
C ASN A 84 4.35 -3.07 2.10
N LEU A 85 4.86 -2.64 0.95
CA LEU A 85 5.36 -3.59 -0.04
C LEU A 85 6.39 -4.49 0.63
N PRO A 86 6.25 -5.81 0.52
CA PRO A 86 7.27 -6.70 1.04
C PRO A 86 8.60 -6.38 0.36
N LYS A 87 9.63 -6.11 1.14
CA LYS A 87 10.96 -5.92 0.57
C LYS A 87 11.44 -7.24 -0.02
N PRO A 88 12.07 -7.23 -1.20
CA PRO A 88 12.59 -8.47 -1.76
C PRO A 88 13.65 -9.07 -0.85
N CYS A 89 13.80 -10.38 -0.91
CA CYS A 89 14.86 -11.06 -0.18
C CYS A 89 16.23 -10.50 -0.57
N GLY A 90 17.17 -10.55 0.36
CA GLY A 90 18.49 -9.96 0.15
C GLY A 90 18.63 -8.58 0.77
N THR A 91 17.66 -8.15 1.59
CA THR A 91 17.72 -6.86 2.29
C THR A 91 17.62 -7.08 3.80
N TYR A 92 18.12 -6.10 4.57
CA TYR A 92 17.99 -6.13 6.03
C TYR A 92 16.51 -6.08 6.45
N ALA A 93 15.70 -5.32 5.73
CA ALA A 93 14.26 -5.25 6.01
C ALA A 93 13.58 -6.60 5.84
N ALA A 94 13.95 -7.36 4.80
CA ALA A 94 13.42 -8.70 4.58
C ALA A 94 13.90 -9.69 5.66
N TYR A 95 15.14 -9.55 6.14
CA TYR A 95 15.65 -10.33 7.26
C TYR A 95 14.77 -10.11 8.49
N ARG A 96 14.45 -8.86 8.81
CA ARG A 96 13.58 -8.54 9.94
C ARG A 96 12.18 -9.10 9.77
N ARG A 97 11.65 -9.11 8.54
CA ARG A 97 10.34 -9.69 8.25
C ARG A 97 10.32 -11.19 8.56
N HIS A 98 11.36 -11.94 8.13
CA HIS A 98 11.48 -13.37 8.46
C HIS A 98 11.46 -13.58 9.98
N ARG A 99 12.19 -12.75 10.71
CA ARG A 99 12.24 -12.83 12.17
C ARG A 99 10.86 -12.58 12.80
N ARG A 100 10.14 -11.57 12.33
CA ARG A 100 8.80 -11.25 12.85
C ARG A 100 7.80 -12.38 12.60
N ASN A 101 7.94 -13.06 11.48
CA ASN A 101 7.04 -14.15 11.08
C ASN A 101 7.42 -15.49 11.72
N GLY A 102 8.52 -15.54 12.50
CA GLY A 102 8.98 -16.79 13.08
C GLY A 102 9.61 -17.73 12.08
N GLU A 103 9.98 -17.23 10.90
CA GLU A 103 10.61 -18.02 9.83
C GLU A 103 12.12 -17.94 9.93
N PRO A 104 12.84 -19.04 9.60
CA PRO A 104 14.29 -18.92 9.46
C PRO A 104 14.63 -18.03 8.26
N PRO A 105 15.58 -17.08 8.40
CA PRO A 105 15.96 -16.24 7.27
C PRO A 105 16.62 -17.05 6.17
N CYS A 106 16.34 -16.68 4.92
CA CYS A 106 17.03 -17.29 3.78
C CYS A 106 18.49 -16.79 3.72
N ASP A 107 19.31 -17.46 2.92
CA ASP A 107 20.73 -17.13 2.85
C ASP A 107 20.96 -15.68 2.42
N GLU A 108 20.21 -15.20 1.43
CA GLU A 108 20.33 -13.83 0.94
C GLU A 108 20.03 -12.79 2.03
N CYS A 109 18.99 -13.01 2.82
CA CYS A 109 18.63 -12.12 3.91
C CYS A 109 19.65 -12.19 5.04
N ARG A 110 20.17 -13.38 5.33
CA ARG A 110 21.23 -13.56 6.33
C ARG A 110 22.50 -12.81 5.92
N ASP A 111 22.87 -12.89 4.65
CA ASP A 111 24.04 -12.18 4.13
C ASP A 111 23.85 -10.66 4.26
N ALA A 112 22.65 -10.15 3.95
CA ALA A 112 22.34 -8.74 4.09
C ALA A 112 22.44 -8.29 5.55
N TYR A 113 21.98 -9.12 6.48
CA TYR A 113 22.09 -8.84 7.91
C TYR A 113 23.56 -8.79 8.35
N MET A 114 24.37 -9.76 7.93
CA MET A 114 25.79 -9.80 8.27
C MET A 114 26.54 -8.60 7.73
N GLU A 115 26.21 -8.17 6.51
CA GLU A 115 26.81 -6.99 5.90
C GLU A 115 26.43 -5.72 6.68
N ALA A 116 25.18 -5.58 7.11
CA ALA A 116 24.73 -4.45 7.91
C ALA A 116 25.46 -4.41 9.27
N GLN A 117 25.69 -5.57 9.89
CA GLN A 117 26.42 -5.65 11.15
C GLN A 117 27.90 -5.22 10.98
N ARG A 118 28.53 -5.64 9.88
CA ARG A 118 29.91 -5.23 9.59
C ARG A 118 30.02 -3.73 9.39
N ALA A 119 29.08 -3.13 8.68
CA ALA A 119 29.05 -1.68 8.47
C ALA A 119 28.90 -0.92 9.78
N THR A 120 28.05 -1.41 10.69
CA THR A 120 27.83 -0.80 12.01
C THR A 120 29.10 -0.87 12.86
N LYS A 121 29.78 -2.04 12.88
CA LYS A 121 31.02 -2.21 13.63
C LYS A 121 32.15 -1.33 13.09
N GLY A 122 32.23 -1.17 11.78
CA GLY A 122 33.20 -0.26 11.17
C GLY A 122 33.01 1.18 11.58
N ARG A 123 31.77 1.61 11.81
CA ARG A 123 31.46 2.99 12.25
C ARG A 123 31.78 3.21 13.73
N ALA A 124 31.74 2.16 14.52
CA ALA A 124 31.96 2.24 15.97
C ALA A 124 33.45 2.26 16.35
N ALA A 125 34.34 2.09 15.41
CA ALA A 125 35.79 2.06 15.66
C ALA A 125 36.41 3.44 15.68
#